data_7e7e1346488036838754d88d6d8dd924
#
_entry.id   7e7e1346488036838754d88d6d8dd924
#
_cell.length_a   1.000
_cell.length_b   1.000
_cell.length_c   1.000
_cell.angle_alpha   90.00
_cell.angle_beta   90.00
_cell.angle_gamma   90.00
#
_symmetry.space_group_name_H-M   'P 1'
#
loop_
_entity.id
_entity.type
_entity.pdbx_description
1 polymer ?
#
loop_
_entity_poly.entity_id
_entity_poly.type
_entity_poly.pdbx_seq_one_letter_code
_entity_poly.pdbx_strand_id
1 'polypeptide(L)'
;MIQTVQTGRFEPTETKAEMTLASLDQPSAMASLIALEQGLYVLEIGEIQCVQRAVPGLQLPAVQVSAPPDKQDRSAEIVGNSGRSNTWLGPEGGTVVIKSPAGGAHVLVTTYGLPAQRVPVPDVQVQRLSRLGSNDTARRSVDLAREPEEILCEIVLHMERLGDRRFPGEGWVGNRGKKLRIEAFSIRPVGTLLARDIEFKALGPNGRQTPWVTDAKLCGTRGQALPLTGFAIRLAPNAAEKFEVVYQGAFFESGIVGPCRNGELCAPTIPDDPLEAINVRLIRRSQR
;
A
#
# COMPACT_ATOMS: atom_id res chain seq x y z
N MET A 1 78.26 -34.59 -21.84
CA MET A 1 77.58 -33.34 -22.22
C MET A 1 76.25 -33.27 -21.47
N ILE A 2 76.19 -32.48 -20.42
CA ILE A 2 74.99 -32.37 -19.59
C ILE A 2 74.35 -31.02 -19.96
N GLN A 3 73.13 -31.05 -20.55
CA GLN A 3 72.37 -29.87 -20.84
C GLN A 3 71.61 -29.40 -19.58
N THR A 4 71.89 -28.19 -19.18
CA THR A 4 71.23 -27.49 -18.08
C THR A 4 69.88 -27.00 -18.54
N VAL A 5 68.80 -27.44 -17.88
CA VAL A 5 67.44 -26.92 -18.07
C VAL A 5 67.29 -25.65 -17.23
N GLN A 6 67.05 -24.52 -17.87
CA GLN A 6 66.67 -23.28 -17.19
C GLN A 6 65.21 -23.38 -16.75
N THR A 7 65.00 -23.30 -15.41
CA THR A 7 63.66 -23.12 -14.81
C THR A 7 63.28 -21.64 -14.89
N GLY A 8 62.32 -21.35 -15.77
CA GLY A 8 61.67 -20.04 -15.81
C GLY A 8 60.85 -19.84 -14.55
N ARG A 9 61.13 -18.78 -13.84
CA ARG A 9 60.35 -18.31 -12.69
C ARG A 9 59.13 -17.57 -13.21
N PHE A 10 57.93 -18.17 -13.03
CA PHE A 10 56.67 -17.47 -13.23
C PHE A 10 56.47 -16.50 -12.06
N GLU A 11 56.53 -15.22 -12.32
CA GLU A 11 56.01 -14.19 -11.41
C GLU A 11 54.49 -14.03 -11.67
N PRO A 12 53.64 -14.19 -10.64
CA PRO A 12 52.24 -13.88 -10.82
C PRO A 12 52.10 -12.35 -10.86
N THR A 13 51.72 -11.81 -12.01
CA THR A 13 51.27 -10.44 -12.17
C THR A 13 49.88 -10.33 -11.50
N GLU A 14 49.85 -10.02 -10.21
CA GLU A 14 48.62 -9.57 -9.57
C GLU A 14 48.21 -8.22 -10.16
N THR A 15 47.37 -8.26 -11.17
CA THR A 15 46.63 -7.08 -11.59
C THR A 15 45.54 -6.83 -10.54
N LYS A 16 45.88 -6.09 -9.50
CA LYS A 16 44.92 -5.52 -8.57
C LYS A 16 44.07 -4.56 -9.36
N ALA A 17 42.90 -5.00 -9.82
CA ALA A 17 41.88 -4.11 -10.32
C ALA A 17 41.39 -3.29 -9.11
N GLU A 18 42.00 -2.14 -8.87
CA GLU A 18 41.43 -1.10 -8.03
C GLU A 18 40.17 -0.61 -8.74
N MET A 19 39.04 -1.26 -8.49
CA MET A 19 37.75 -0.68 -8.78
C MET A 19 37.55 0.53 -7.87
N THR A 20 37.82 1.70 -8.41
CA THR A 20 37.50 2.96 -7.78
C THR A 20 35.97 3.05 -7.67
N LEU A 21 35.41 2.88 -6.48
CA LEU A 21 33.98 3.04 -6.17
C LEU A 21 33.43 4.45 -6.51
N ALA A 22 34.27 5.36 -7.00
CA ALA A 22 33.93 6.76 -7.28
C ALA A 22 33.07 7.00 -8.52
N SER A 23 32.77 5.98 -9.33
CA SER A 23 31.93 6.13 -10.54
C SER A 23 30.62 5.36 -10.51
N LEU A 24 30.31 4.68 -9.42
CA LEU A 24 29.00 4.02 -9.26
C LEU A 24 28.05 5.04 -8.63
N ASP A 25 27.01 5.40 -9.36
CA ASP A 25 25.84 6.07 -8.82
C ASP A 25 25.36 5.30 -7.59
N GLN A 26 25.56 5.87 -6.40
CA GLN A 26 25.19 5.20 -5.16
C GLN A 26 23.65 5.18 -5.04
N PRO A 27 23.00 4.01 -4.98
CA PRO A 27 21.57 3.95 -4.76
C PRO A 27 21.21 4.53 -3.40
N SER A 28 20.13 5.28 -3.36
CA SER A 28 19.53 5.73 -2.11
C SER A 28 18.68 4.60 -1.53
N ALA A 29 18.70 4.42 -0.22
CA ALA A 29 17.87 3.42 0.45
C ALA A 29 17.09 4.05 1.60
N MET A 30 15.84 3.59 1.77
CA MET A 30 15.00 3.92 2.91
C MET A 30 14.50 2.62 3.54
N ALA A 31 14.65 2.47 4.85
CA ALA A 31 14.25 1.28 5.56
C ALA A 31 13.15 1.61 6.58
N SER A 32 12.16 0.72 6.67
CA SER A 32 11.09 0.74 7.66
C SER A 32 11.08 -0.56 8.44
N LEU A 33 10.94 -0.47 9.77
CA LEU A 33 10.86 -1.63 10.65
C LEU A 33 9.40 -1.90 11.00
N ILE A 34 8.96 -3.15 10.79
CA ILE A 34 7.61 -3.61 11.08
C ILE A 34 7.71 -4.63 12.23
N ALA A 35 7.00 -4.38 13.33
CA ALA A 35 6.86 -5.34 14.43
C ALA A 35 5.66 -6.25 14.16
N LEU A 36 5.89 -7.56 14.23
CA LEU A 36 4.87 -8.60 14.03
C LEU A 36 4.74 -9.45 15.29
N GLU A 37 3.52 -9.65 15.76
CA GLU A 37 3.23 -10.67 16.78
C GLU A 37 3.42 -12.07 16.20
N GLN A 38 3.37 -13.10 17.06
CA GLN A 38 3.37 -14.49 16.59
C GLN A 38 2.24 -14.74 15.58
N GLY A 39 2.58 -15.30 14.41
CA GLY A 39 1.58 -15.62 13.39
C GLY A 39 2.16 -15.79 11.99
N LEU A 40 1.26 -16.05 11.06
CA LEU A 40 1.55 -16.09 9.64
C LEU A 40 0.98 -14.81 9.00
N TYR A 41 1.79 -14.14 8.20
CA TYR A 41 1.45 -12.88 7.56
C TYR A 41 1.71 -12.93 6.05
N VAL A 42 0.92 -12.20 5.31
CA VAL A 42 1.23 -11.79 3.94
C VAL A 42 1.60 -10.31 3.99
N LEU A 43 2.74 -9.99 3.42
CA LEU A 43 3.16 -8.64 3.17
C LEU A 43 3.09 -8.42 1.66
N GLU A 44 2.24 -7.52 1.25
CA GLU A 44 2.03 -7.13 -0.14
C GLU A 44 2.61 -5.73 -0.37
N ILE A 45 3.36 -5.61 -1.45
CA ILE A 45 3.95 -4.35 -1.89
C ILE A 45 3.34 -4.03 -3.23
N GLY A 46 2.63 -2.90 -3.30
CA GLY A 46 2.02 -2.40 -4.51
C GLY A 46 3.05 -1.93 -5.55
N GLU A 47 2.58 -1.71 -6.78
CA GLU A 47 3.41 -1.16 -7.86
C GLU A 47 4.03 0.17 -7.46
N ILE A 48 5.34 0.30 -7.64
CA ILE A 48 6.09 1.50 -7.33
C ILE A 48 6.12 2.39 -8.58
N GLN A 49 5.28 3.40 -8.61
CA GLN A 49 5.24 4.36 -9.71
C GLN A 49 6.46 5.28 -9.68
N CYS A 50 7.44 4.98 -10.49
CA CYS A 50 8.56 5.89 -10.74
C CYS A 50 9.13 5.69 -12.15
N VAL A 51 9.96 6.63 -12.59
CA VAL A 51 10.70 6.52 -13.86
C VAL A 51 11.74 5.40 -13.69
N GLN A 52 11.47 4.26 -14.30
CA GLN A 52 12.40 3.14 -14.32
C GLN A 52 13.63 3.51 -15.14
N ARG A 53 14.79 3.44 -14.54
CA ARG A 53 16.06 3.49 -15.25
C ARG A 53 16.73 2.13 -15.07
N ALA A 54 16.79 1.37 -16.14
CA ALA A 54 17.51 0.10 -16.13
C ALA A 54 19.01 0.38 -16.08
N VAL A 55 19.66 0.06 -14.98
CA VAL A 55 21.09 -0.18 -14.94
C VAL A 55 21.29 -1.64 -15.38
N PRO A 56 22.21 -1.99 -16.28
CA PRO A 56 22.39 -3.34 -16.71
C PRO A 56 22.52 -4.31 -15.50
N GLY A 57 21.58 -5.24 -15.38
CA GLY A 57 21.54 -6.23 -14.29
C GLY A 57 20.84 -5.80 -12.98
N LEU A 58 20.33 -4.54 -12.89
CA LEU A 58 19.63 -4.05 -11.70
C LEU A 58 18.38 -3.28 -12.11
N GLN A 59 17.22 -3.71 -11.62
CA GLN A 59 15.97 -2.98 -11.75
C GLN A 59 15.73 -2.14 -10.49
N LEU A 60 15.66 -0.82 -10.62
CA LEU A 60 15.31 0.10 -9.57
C LEU A 60 14.08 0.95 -9.97
N PRO A 61 13.22 1.28 -9.03
CA PRO A 61 13.25 0.97 -7.60
C PRO A 61 13.03 -0.52 -7.31
N ALA A 62 13.58 -0.99 -6.20
CA ALA A 62 13.40 -2.36 -5.74
C ALA A 62 13.15 -2.36 -4.23
N VAL A 63 12.43 -3.35 -3.75
CA VAL A 63 12.17 -3.53 -2.32
C VAL A 63 12.74 -4.85 -1.86
N GLN A 64 13.45 -4.82 -0.75
CA GLN A 64 13.91 -6.00 -0.06
C GLN A 64 13.17 -6.15 1.27
N VAL A 65 12.63 -7.34 1.51
CA VAL A 65 12.07 -7.72 2.80
C VAL A 65 13.04 -8.66 3.49
N SER A 66 13.50 -8.32 4.68
CA SER A 66 14.49 -9.11 5.41
C SER A 66 14.22 -9.12 6.92
N ALA A 67 14.72 -10.13 7.62
CA ALA A 67 14.78 -10.09 9.06
C ALA A 67 15.99 -9.24 9.48
N PRO A 68 15.82 -8.28 10.41
CA PRO A 68 16.96 -7.57 10.97
C PRO A 68 17.81 -8.53 11.80
N PRO A 69 19.13 -8.26 11.97
CA PRO A 69 19.97 -9.07 12.82
C PRO A 69 19.44 -9.01 14.26
N ASP A 70 19.02 -10.14 14.79
CA ASP A 70 18.58 -10.27 16.19
C ASP A 70 19.57 -11.11 16.97
N LYS A 71 19.96 -10.62 18.16
CA LYS A 71 20.86 -11.32 19.07
C LYS A 71 20.22 -12.56 19.73
N GLN A 72 18.89 -12.71 19.66
CA GLN A 72 18.14 -13.78 20.32
C GLN A 72 17.67 -14.88 19.37
N ASP A 73 18.14 -14.89 18.10
CA ASP A 73 17.78 -15.87 17.07
C ASP A 73 16.25 -16.01 16.82
N ARG A 74 15.50 -14.94 17.11
CA ARG A 74 14.04 -14.86 16.87
C ARG A 74 13.76 -14.28 15.50
N SER A 75 14.41 -14.83 14.48
CA SER A 75 14.22 -14.35 13.11
C SER A 75 12.87 -14.77 12.55
N ALA A 76 12.20 -13.87 11.86
CA ALA A 76 11.06 -14.22 11.05
C ALA A 76 11.52 -15.11 9.89
N GLU A 77 10.76 -16.18 9.60
CA GLU A 77 10.95 -16.95 8.38
C GLU A 77 10.22 -16.21 7.25
N ILE A 78 10.97 -15.82 6.20
CA ILE A 78 10.45 -15.01 5.11
C ILE A 78 10.58 -15.80 3.81
N VAL A 79 9.45 -15.98 3.11
CA VAL A 79 9.36 -16.72 1.85
C VAL A 79 8.85 -15.77 0.77
N GLY A 80 9.68 -15.52 -0.23
CA GLY A 80 9.32 -14.71 -1.40
C GLY A 80 8.53 -15.49 -2.45
N ASN A 81 7.98 -14.78 -3.42
CA ASN A 81 7.06 -15.27 -4.44
C ASN A 81 7.61 -16.41 -5.33
N SER A 82 8.91 -16.65 -5.39
CA SER A 82 9.54 -17.69 -6.21
C SER A 82 9.93 -18.96 -5.43
N GLY A 83 9.44 -19.15 -4.21
CA GLY A 83 9.78 -20.31 -3.36
C GLY A 83 11.25 -20.38 -2.94
N ARG A 84 12.04 -19.37 -3.25
CA ARG A 84 13.43 -19.18 -2.82
C ARG A 84 13.46 -18.12 -1.72
N SER A 85 14.53 -18.11 -0.95
CA SER A 85 14.83 -17.07 0.05
C SER A 85 15.07 -15.68 -0.59
N ASN A 86 14.66 -15.50 -1.83
CA ASN A 86 14.76 -14.20 -2.53
C ASN A 86 13.58 -13.34 -2.16
N THR A 87 13.82 -12.40 -1.30
CA THR A 87 12.86 -11.43 -0.77
C THR A 87 12.93 -10.08 -1.50
N TRP A 88 13.56 -10.06 -2.68
CA TRP A 88 13.62 -8.91 -3.55
C TRP A 88 12.37 -8.83 -4.43
N LEU A 89 11.74 -7.67 -4.45
CA LEU A 89 10.60 -7.32 -5.29
C LEU A 89 10.99 -6.18 -6.21
N GLY A 90 10.61 -6.29 -7.47
CA GLY A 90 10.84 -5.25 -8.47
C GLY A 90 9.85 -4.09 -8.38
N PRO A 91 9.90 -3.15 -9.32
CA PRO A 91 8.99 -2.01 -9.35
C PRO A 91 7.51 -2.39 -9.55
N GLU A 92 7.24 -3.57 -10.10
CA GLU A 92 5.89 -4.13 -10.23
C GLU A 92 5.28 -4.55 -8.90
N GLY A 93 6.07 -4.52 -7.82
CA GLY A 93 5.64 -4.98 -6.51
C GLY A 93 5.65 -6.49 -6.36
N GLY A 94 4.86 -7.01 -5.43
CA GLY A 94 4.71 -8.45 -5.19
C GLY A 94 4.40 -8.79 -3.75
N THR A 95 4.37 -10.10 -3.48
CA THR A 95 3.92 -10.65 -2.20
C THR A 95 5.01 -11.46 -1.52
N VAL A 96 5.13 -11.30 -0.20
CA VAL A 96 6.05 -12.04 0.65
C VAL A 96 5.26 -12.66 1.81
N VAL A 97 5.47 -13.94 2.06
CA VAL A 97 4.88 -14.63 3.22
C VAL A 97 5.88 -14.62 4.37
N ILE A 98 5.41 -14.24 5.56
CA ILE A 98 6.22 -14.08 6.75
C ILE A 98 5.63 -14.92 7.88
N LYS A 99 6.44 -15.82 8.45
CA LYS A 99 6.11 -16.57 9.65
C LYS A 99 6.86 -15.96 10.83
N SER A 100 6.13 -15.32 11.72
CA SER A 100 6.65 -14.74 12.96
C SER A 100 6.61 -15.76 14.08
N PRO A 101 7.73 -16.01 14.79
CA PRO A 101 7.83 -17.01 15.85
C PRO A 101 7.08 -16.61 17.13
N ALA A 102 7.02 -17.53 18.10
CA ALA A 102 6.53 -17.27 19.44
C ALA A 102 7.35 -16.13 20.08
N GLY A 103 6.64 -15.09 20.56
CA GLY A 103 7.26 -13.88 21.10
C GLY A 103 7.37 -12.73 20.09
N GLY A 104 6.94 -12.95 18.84
CA GLY A 104 6.98 -11.93 17.79
C GLY A 104 8.34 -11.81 17.10
N ALA A 105 8.37 -11.05 16.03
CA ALA A 105 9.60 -10.73 15.29
C ALA A 105 9.51 -9.34 14.67
N HIS A 106 10.66 -8.83 14.24
CA HIS A 106 10.74 -7.64 13.43
C HIS A 106 11.08 -7.99 11.98
N VAL A 107 10.54 -7.23 11.06
CA VAL A 107 10.83 -7.34 9.62
C VAL A 107 11.25 -5.98 9.11
N LEU A 108 12.32 -5.96 8.34
CA LEU A 108 12.87 -4.78 7.70
C LEU A 108 12.42 -4.76 6.25
N VAL A 109 11.74 -3.69 5.86
CA VAL A 109 11.37 -3.39 4.47
C VAL A 109 12.27 -2.27 4.00
N THR A 110 13.18 -2.57 3.07
CA THR A 110 14.14 -1.61 2.54
C THR A 110 13.81 -1.32 1.09
N THR A 111 13.53 -0.07 0.77
CA THR A 111 13.34 0.41 -0.59
C THR A 111 14.62 1.03 -1.11
N TYR A 112 15.04 0.61 -2.28
CA TYR A 112 16.20 1.14 -3.00
C TYR A 112 15.72 1.95 -4.18
N GLY A 113 16.26 3.15 -4.32
CA GLY A 113 15.96 4.08 -5.42
C GLY A 113 17.22 4.58 -6.11
N LEU A 114 17.05 5.28 -7.22
CA LEU A 114 18.15 5.90 -7.96
C LEU A 114 18.74 7.07 -7.18
N PRO A 115 20.06 7.32 -7.32
CA PRO A 115 20.71 8.49 -6.73
C PRO A 115 20.05 9.78 -7.19
N ALA A 116 20.08 10.80 -6.34
CA ALA A 116 19.50 12.13 -6.60
C ALA A 116 17.98 12.16 -6.84
N GLN A 117 17.27 11.04 -6.74
CA GLN A 117 15.83 10.99 -6.75
C GLN A 117 15.31 10.67 -5.33
N ARG A 118 14.17 11.27 -4.99
CA ARG A 118 13.49 10.90 -3.73
C ARG A 118 13.08 9.43 -3.81
N VAL A 119 13.61 8.60 -2.90
CA VAL A 119 13.25 7.18 -2.82
C VAL A 119 11.74 7.08 -2.66
N PRO A 120 11.03 6.40 -3.59
CA PRO A 120 9.60 6.24 -3.44
C PRO A 120 9.30 5.38 -2.20
N VAL A 121 8.29 5.79 -1.43
CA VAL A 121 7.78 4.98 -0.34
C VAL A 121 6.80 3.99 -0.95
N PRO A 122 7.07 2.67 -0.91
CA PRO A 122 6.14 1.68 -1.42
C PRO A 122 4.89 1.65 -0.56
N ASP A 123 3.74 1.36 -1.17
CA ASP A 123 2.54 1.00 -0.43
C ASP A 123 2.73 -0.43 0.10
N VAL A 124 2.86 -0.54 1.43
CA VAL A 124 3.10 -1.82 2.11
C VAL A 124 1.85 -2.20 2.88
N GLN A 125 1.22 -3.31 2.50
CA GLN A 125 0.08 -3.87 3.20
C GLN A 125 0.51 -5.14 3.92
N VAL A 126 0.15 -5.25 5.21
CA VAL A 126 0.46 -6.41 6.04
C VAL A 126 -0.83 -7.03 6.51
N GLN A 127 -1.09 -8.27 6.08
CA GLN A 127 -2.27 -9.04 6.46
C GLN A 127 -1.87 -10.25 7.29
N ARG A 128 -2.50 -10.45 8.44
CA ARG A 128 -2.30 -11.65 9.27
C ARG A 128 -3.20 -12.78 8.78
N LEU A 129 -2.59 -13.91 8.37
CA LEU A 129 -3.33 -15.09 7.89
C LEU A 129 -3.79 -16.02 9.03
N SER A 130 -2.98 -16.18 10.07
CA SER A 130 -3.33 -17.05 11.19
C SER A 130 -2.51 -16.76 12.45
N ARG A 131 -3.04 -17.11 13.61
CA ARG A 131 -2.26 -17.27 14.85
C ARG A 131 -1.69 -18.67 14.87
N LEU A 132 -0.37 -18.82 14.79
CA LEU A 132 0.29 -20.11 15.00
C LEU A 132 0.36 -20.40 16.52
N GLY A 133 -0.43 -21.36 16.96
CA GLY A 133 -0.18 -22.14 18.17
C GLY A 133 -0.87 -21.73 19.45
N SER A 134 -1.86 -22.47 19.81
CA SER A 134 -1.98 -23.14 21.12
C SER A 134 -2.48 -24.56 20.83
N ASN A 135 -1.76 -25.55 21.37
CA ASN A 135 -2.22 -26.94 21.40
C ASN A 135 -3.51 -27.00 22.20
N ASP A 136 -4.61 -26.93 21.52
CA ASP A 136 -5.90 -27.32 22.07
C ASP A 136 -6.55 -28.32 21.12
N THR A 137 -6.31 -29.59 21.40
CA THR A 137 -7.00 -30.72 20.82
C THR A 137 -8.44 -30.76 21.37
N ALA A 138 -9.20 -29.76 20.97
CA ALA A 138 -10.63 -29.81 21.06
C ALA A 138 -11.19 -29.61 19.68
N ARG A 139 -11.79 -30.67 19.11
CA ARG A 139 -12.70 -30.60 17.98
C ARG A 139 -13.81 -29.59 18.30
N ARG A 140 -13.54 -28.31 18.17
CA ARG A 140 -14.54 -27.32 17.88
C ARG A 140 -14.41 -27.05 16.40
N SER A 141 -15.48 -27.30 15.66
CA SER A 141 -15.73 -26.64 14.40
C SER A 141 -15.37 -25.16 14.64
N VAL A 142 -14.18 -24.77 14.21
CA VAL A 142 -13.75 -23.37 14.20
C VAL A 142 -14.70 -22.74 13.20
N ASP A 143 -15.72 -22.06 13.70
CA ASP A 143 -16.24 -20.92 13.02
C ASP A 143 -15.01 -20.04 12.78
N LEU A 144 -14.45 -20.17 11.60
CA LEU A 144 -13.55 -19.20 11.03
C LEU A 144 -14.33 -17.90 11.17
N ALA A 145 -13.94 -17.05 12.13
CA ALA A 145 -14.40 -15.69 12.19
C ALA A 145 -14.10 -15.16 10.80
N ARG A 146 -15.11 -15.24 9.94
CA ARG A 146 -15.11 -14.84 8.54
C ARG A 146 -14.61 -13.43 8.59
N GLU A 147 -13.44 -13.17 8.01
CA GLU A 147 -13.01 -11.79 7.82
C GLU A 147 -14.23 -11.04 7.26
N PRO A 148 -14.55 -9.87 7.79
CA PRO A 148 -15.76 -9.18 7.36
C PRO A 148 -15.71 -9.07 5.84
N GLU A 149 -16.65 -9.73 5.18
CA GLU A 149 -16.74 -9.78 3.72
C GLU A 149 -16.79 -8.34 3.21
N GLU A 150 -15.71 -7.92 2.57
CA GLU A 150 -15.58 -6.59 1.99
C GLU A 150 -16.23 -6.58 0.61
N ILE A 151 -17.12 -5.63 0.37
CA ILE A 151 -17.78 -5.45 -0.91
C ILE A 151 -16.94 -4.50 -1.76
N LEU A 152 -16.54 -4.96 -2.92
CA LEU A 152 -15.80 -4.14 -3.87
C LEU A 152 -16.63 -2.95 -4.36
N CYS A 153 -15.96 -1.85 -4.63
CA CYS A 153 -16.54 -0.66 -5.23
C CYS A 153 -15.80 -0.29 -6.52
N GLU A 154 -16.50 0.35 -7.42
CA GLU A 154 -15.91 1.14 -8.49
C GLU A 154 -16.00 2.60 -8.08
N ILE A 155 -14.90 3.34 -8.11
CA ILE A 155 -14.84 4.75 -7.75
C ILE A 155 -14.37 5.54 -8.98
N VAL A 156 -15.12 6.58 -9.33
CA VAL A 156 -14.71 7.55 -10.34
C VAL A 156 -14.34 8.85 -9.64
N LEU A 157 -13.15 9.36 -9.91
CA LEU A 157 -12.69 10.66 -9.44
C LEU A 157 -12.55 11.62 -10.64
N HIS A 158 -13.06 12.83 -10.50
CA HIS A 158 -12.70 13.94 -11.37
C HIS A 158 -11.58 14.74 -10.70
N MET A 159 -10.39 14.66 -11.30
CA MET A 159 -9.17 15.24 -10.71
C MET A 159 -8.63 16.37 -11.57
N GLU A 160 -8.07 17.37 -10.91
CA GLU A 160 -7.36 18.47 -11.57
C GLU A 160 -6.40 17.95 -12.63
N ARG A 161 -6.42 18.53 -13.83
CA ARG A 161 -5.55 18.22 -15.00
C ARG A 161 -5.72 16.80 -15.58
N LEU A 162 -6.25 15.84 -14.82
CA LEU A 162 -6.38 14.45 -15.24
C LEU A 162 -7.80 14.12 -15.75
N GLY A 163 -8.80 14.93 -15.39
CA GLY A 163 -10.19 14.65 -15.69
C GLY A 163 -10.73 13.44 -14.96
N ASP A 164 -11.70 12.74 -15.58
CA ASP A 164 -12.30 11.56 -14.98
C ASP A 164 -11.35 10.36 -15.04
N ARG A 165 -11.15 9.72 -13.88
CA ARG A 165 -10.40 8.47 -13.74
C ARG A 165 -11.23 7.47 -12.96
N ARG A 166 -11.23 6.22 -13.41
CA ARG A 166 -11.96 5.11 -12.80
C ARG A 166 -10.98 4.21 -12.09
N PHE A 167 -11.30 3.84 -10.87
CA PHE A 167 -10.47 3.00 -10.02
C PHE A 167 -11.29 1.82 -9.50
N PRO A 168 -10.69 0.62 -9.37
CA PRO A 168 -11.19 -0.37 -8.43
C PRO A 168 -11.10 0.24 -7.03
N GLY A 169 -12.13 0.09 -6.23
CA GLY A 169 -12.18 0.68 -4.88
C GLY A 169 -11.45 -0.16 -3.84
N GLU A 170 -10.27 -0.61 -4.16
CA GLU A 170 -9.38 -1.33 -3.26
C GLU A 170 -8.33 -0.36 -2.71
N GLY A 171 -8.35 -0.14 -1.39
CA GLY A 171 -7.39 0.74 -0.74
C GLY A 171 -7.59 2.23 -1.09
N TRP A 172 -6.48 2.94 -1.25
CA TRP A 172 -6.50 4.36 -1.56
C TRP A 172 -6.66 4.62 -3.05
N VAL A 173 -7.60 5.47 -3.43
CA VAL A 173 -7.81 5.95 -4.80
C VAL A 173 -7.57 7.46 -4.87
N GLY A 174 -6.90 7.91 -5.93
CA GLY A 174 -6.38 9.27 -6.07
C GLY A 174 -4.87 9.33 -5.98
N ASN A 175 -4.31 10.51 -5.77
CA ASN A 175 -2.87 10.74 -5.84
C ASN A 175 -2.34 11.39 -4.56
N ARG A 176 -2.15 10.60 -3.50
CA ARG A 176 -1.63 11.08 -2.23
C ARG A 176 -0.26 11.77 -2.38
N GLY A 177 -0.10 12.93 -1.77
CA GLY A 177 1.14 13.71 -1.75
C GLY A 177 1.52 14.36 -3.08
N LYS A 178 0.64 14.30 -4.10
CA LYS A 178 0.87 14.96 -5.39
C LYS A 178 0.20 16.32 -5.51
N LYS A 179 -0.63 16.69 -4.53
CA LYS A 179 -1.39 17.95 -4.52
C LYS A 179 -2.22 18.13 -5.80
N LEU A 180 -2.83 17.05 -6.28
CA LEU A 180 -3.81 17.05 -7.35
C LEU A 180 -5.19 16.94 -6.72
N ARG A 181 -5.92 18.06 -6.68
CA ARG A 181 -7.23 18.10 -6.02
C ARG A 181 -8.27 17.25 -6.74
N ILE A 182 -9.13 16.65 -5.96
CA ILE A 182 -10.36 16.03 -6.42
C ILE A 182 -11.44 17.11 -6.48
N GLU A 183 -12.15 17.19 -7.59
CA GLU A 183 -13.23 18.16 -7.83
C GLU A 183 -14.61 17.50 -7.82
N ALA A 184 -14.68 16.20 -8.08
CA ALA A 184 -15.89 15.39 -7.95
C ALA A 184 -15.55 13.91 -7.81
N PHE A 185 -16.51 13.14 -7.26
CA PHE A 185 -16.40 11.69 -7.17
C PHE A 185 -17.75 11.00 -7.35
N SER A 186 -17.72 9.72 -7.68
CA SER A 186 -18.86 8.82 -7.59
C SER A 186 -18.42 7.45 -7.11
N ILE A 187 -19.33 6.73 -6.46
CA ILE A 187 -19.07 5.39 -5.91
C ILE A 187 -20.16 4.46 -6.39
N ARG A 188 -19.75 3.30 -6.90
CA ARG A 188 -20.65 2.21 -7.31
C ARG A 188 -20.20 0.92 -6.62
N PRO A 189 -21.02 0.35 -5.73
CA PRO A 189 -20.77 -0.99 -5.22
C PRO A 189 -20.82 -2.02 -6.35
N VAL A 190 -20.03 -3.09 -6.20
CA VAL A 190 -19.99 -4.22 -7.14
C VAL A 190 -20.48 -5.48 -6.41
N GLY A 191 -21.47 -6.15 -6.95
CA GLY A 191 -21.99 -7.40 -6.39
C GLY A 191 -23.30 -7.24 -5.63
N THR A 192 -23.30 -7.51 -4.33
CA THR A 192 -24.54 -7.67 -3.51
C THR A 192 -25.29 -6.35 -3.28
N LEU A 193 -24.59 -5.23 -3.19
CA LEU A 193 -25.17 -3.90 -3.02
C LEU A 193 -25.44 -3.25 -4.39
N LEU A 194 -26.53 -2.52 -4.48
CA LEU A 194 -26.87 -1.74 -5.66
C LEU A 194 -26.38 -0.29 -5.53
N ALA A 195 -26.23 0.41 -6.63
CA ALA A 195 -25.79 1.81 -6.63
C ALA A 195 -26.73 2.74 -5.83
N ARG A 196 -28.01 2.40 -5.70
CA ARG A 196 -28.99 3.14 -4.88
C ARG A 196 -28.88 2.86 -3.38
N ASP A 197 -28.14 1.84 -2.98
CA ASP A 197 -27.97 1.46 -1.57
C ASP A 197 -26.86 2.27 -0.89
N ILE A 198 -26.12 3.07 -1.64
CA ILE A 198 -25.07 3.97 -1.14
C ILE A 198 -25.42 5.41 -1.50
N GLU A 199 -25.30 6.28 -0.53
CA GLU A 199 -25.49 7.72 -0.66
C GLU A 199 -24.22 8.45 -0.21
N PHE A 200 -23.87 9.49 -0.94
CA PHE A 200 -22.70 10.29 -0.62
C PHE A 200 -22.91 11.75 -0.93
N LYS A 201 -22.20 12.62 -0.24
CA LYS A 201 -22.21 14.07 -0.44
C LYS A 201 -20.79 14.62 -0.38
N ALA A 202 -20.57 15.75 -1.00
CA ALA A 202 -19.33 16.47 -1.01
C ALA A 202 -19.42 17.78 -0.21
N LEU A 203 -18.31 18.15 0.39
CA LEU A 203 -18.05 19.47 0.96
C LEU A 203 -17.11 20.21 0.00
N GLY A 204 -17.47 21.40 -0.39
CA GLY A 204 -16.64 22.32 -1.17
C GLY A 204 -16.14 23.49 -0.33
N PRO A 205 -15.45 24.45 -0.95
CA PRO A 205 -14.91 25.61 -0.26
C PRO A 205 -15.99 26.41 0.49
N ASN A 206 -15.58 27.06 1.57
CA ASN A 206 -16.46 27.86 2.45
C ASN A 206 -17.61 27.02 3.07
N GLY A 207 -17.40 25.73 3.29
CA GLY A 207 -18.38 24.86 3.92
C GLY A 207 -19.62 24.52 3.07
N ARG A 208 -19.61 24.80 1.77
CA ARG A 208 -20.74 24.49 0.88
C ARG A 208 -20.86 22.98 0.73
N GLN A 209 -22.04 22.45 1.03
CA GLN A 209 -22.33 21.02 0.89
C GLN A 209 -23.24 20.76 -0.29
N THR A 210 -22.99 19.68 -1.02
CA THR A 210 -23.96 19.15 -1.99
C THR A 210 -25.11 18.46 -1.25
N PRO A 211 -26.27 18.29 -1.89
CA PRO A 211 -27.24 17.30 -1.41
C PRO A 211 -26.63 15.88 -1.44
N TRP A 212 -27.25 14.95 -0.70
CA TRP A 212 -26.94 13.54 -0.85
C TRP A 212 -27.30 13.06 -2.25
N VAL A 213 -26.38 12.36 -2.89
CA VAL A 213 -26.55 11.75 -4.21
C VAL A 213 -26.42 10.24 -4.12
N THR A 214 -27.06 9.54 -5.03
CA THR A 214 -27.13 8.09 -5.12
C THR A 214 -27.01 7.66 -6.59
N ASP A 215 -27.18 6.36 -6.88
CA ASP A 215 -27.16 5.79 -8.23
C ASP A 215 -25.86 6.05 -9.00
N ALA A 216 -24.75 6.09 -8.30
CA ALA A 216 -23.43 6.40 -8.85
C ALA A 216 -23.39 7.73 -9.63
N LYS A 217 -24.28 8.67 -9.32
CA LYS A 217 -24.22 10.02 -9.88
C LYS A 217 -22.96 10.72 -9.38
N LEU A 218 -22.41 11.59 -10.22
CA LEU A 218 -21.23 12.35 -9.83
C LEU A 218 -21.60 13.40 -8.76
N CYS A 219 -20.80 13.45 -7.68
CA CYS A 219 -20.92 14.40 -6.59
C CYS A 219 -19.76 15.38 -6.61
N GLY A 220 -20.03 16.67 -6.76
CA GLY A 220 -19.03 17.73 -6.93
C GLY A 220 -19.20 18.46 -8.26
N THR A 221 -18.12 19.02 -8.80
CA THR A 221 -18.16 19.84 -10.03
C THR A 221 -17.17 19.35 -11.08
N ARG A 222 -17.42 19.68 -12.33
CA ARG A 222 -16.48 19.48 -13.45
C ARG A 222 -16.20 20.81 -14.11
N GLY A 223 -14.92 21.05 -14.43
CA GLY A 223 -14.52 22.24 -15.18
C GLY A 223 -14.71 23.58 -14.45
N GLN A 224 -14.95 23.56 -13.14
CA GLN A 224 -15.11 24.78 -12.33
C GLN A 224 -13.89 25.06 -11.45
N ALA A 225 -12.90 24.17 -11.49
CA ALA A 225 -11.68 24.26 -10.67
C ALA A 225 -11.97 24.42 -9.15
N LEU A 226 -13.07 23.84 -8.67
CA LEU A 226 -13.48 23.88 -7.27
C LEU A 226 -13.05 22.58 -6.58
N PRO A 227 -12.16 22.64 -5.58
CA PRO A 227 -11.72 21.45 -4.83
C PRO A 227 -12.87 20.91 -3.98
N LEU A 228 -12.87 19.61 -3.75
CA LEU A 228 -13.55 19.05 -2.60
C LEU A 228 -12.70 19.26 -1.36
N THR A 229 -13.33 19.74 -0.28
CA THR A 229 -12.70 19.95 1.02
C THR A 229 -13.27 18.99 2.07
N GLY A 230 -13.96 17.95 1.65
CA GLY A 230 -14.50 16.92 2.48
C GLY A 230 -15.61 16.14 1.81
N PHE A 231 -16.06 15.09 2.46
CA PHE A 231 -17.13 14.24 1.98
C PHE A 231 -17.75 13.43 3.12
N ALA A 232 -18.92 12.88 2.87
CA ALA A 232 -19.54 11.90 3.74
C ALA A 232 -20.21 10.82 2.91
N ILE A 233 -20.21 9.58 3.42
CA ILE A 233 -20.79 8.41 2.77
C ILE A 233 -21.66 7.68 3.79
N ARG A 234 -22.85 7.27 3.37
CA ARG A 234 -23.76 6.46 4.17
C ARG A 234 -24.43 5.39 3.33
N LEU A 235 -24.98 4.39 3.98
CA LEU A 235 -25.81 3.38 3.34
C LEU A 235 -27.30 3.71 3.53
N ALA A 236 -28.11 3.34 2.56
CA ALA A 236 -29.56 3.36 2.72
C ALA A 236 -29.98 2.46 3.89
N PRO A 237 -31.08 2.73 4.62
CA PRO A 237 -31.45 2.03 5.84
C PRO A 237 -31.41 0.50 5.73
N ASN A 238 -31.99 -0.08 4.67
CA ASN A 238 -32.03 -1.53 4.46
C ASN A 238 -30.62 -2.14 4.25
N ALA A 239 -29.70 -1.40 3.63
CA ALA A 239 -28.31 -1.81 3.44
C ALA A 239 -27.49 -1.66 4.73
N ALA A 240 -27.76 -0.61 5.53
CA ALA A 240 -27.07 -0.32 6.78
C ALA A 240 -27.32 -1.39 7.87
N GLU A 241 -28.41 -2.15 7.77
CA GLU A 241 -28.66 -3.28 8.66
C GLU A 241 -27.61 -4.40 8.50
N LYS A 242 -27.17 -4.64 7.28
CA LYS A 242 -26.28 -5.76 6.90
C LYS A 242 -24.85 -5.34 6.64
N PHE A 243 -24.64 -4.07 6.33
CA PHE A 243 -23.34 -3.54 5.93
C PHE A 243 -22.97 -2.27 6.72
N GLU A 244 -21.71 -1.94 6.68
CA GLU A 244 -21.13 -0.73 7.24
C GLU A 244 -20.21 -0.12 6.18
N VAL A 245 -20.20 1.22 6.09
CA VAL A 245 -19.23 1.94 5.27
C VAL A 245 -18.23 2.64 6.17
N VAL A 246 -16.94 2.43 5.90
CA VAL A 246 -15.81 3.06 6.59
C VAL A 246 -14.97 3.78 5.54
N TYR A 247 -14.59 5.02 5.81
CA TYR A 247 -13.84 5.81 4.83
C TYR A 247 -12.87 6.79 5.47
N GLN A 248 -11.88 7.17 4.69
CA GLN A 248 -10.83 8.13 5.05
C GLN A 248 -10.57 9.06 3.86
N GLY A 249 -10.15 10.28 4.15
CA GLY A 249 -9.69 11.25 3.16
C GLY A 249 -8.22 11.60 3.38
N ALA A 250 -7.47 11.79 2.30
CA ALA A 250 -6.14 12.40 2.35
C ALA A 250 -6.24 13.81 1.77
N PHE A 251 -5.74 14.77 2.52
CA PHE A 251 -5.78 16.21 2.19
C PHE A 251 -4.36 16.75 2.00
N PHE A 252 -4.22 17.89 1.35
CA PHE A 252 -2.92 18.43 0.98
C PHE A 252 -2.01 18.73 2.17
N GLU A 253 -2.56 19.33 3.22
CA GLU A 253 -1.81 19.77 4.39
C GLU A 253 -2.25 19.05 5.68
N SER A 254 -3.55 18.74 5.81
CA SER A 254 -4.11 18.06 6.98
C SER A 254 -3.74 16.57 7.04
N GLY A 255 -3.21 16.01 5.93
CA GLY A 255 -2.86 14.60 5.84
C GLY A 255 -4.09 13.69 5.82
N ILE A 256 -4.01 12.53 6.47
CA ILE A 256 -5.09 11.54 6.51
C ILE A 256 -6.05 11.86 7.64
N VAL A 257 -7.34 11.93 7.30
CA VAL A 257 -8.46 12.14 8.24
C VAL A 257 -9.39 10.93 8.20
N GLY A 258 -9.86 10.51 9.34
CA GLY A 258 -10.70 9.33 9.56
C GLY A 258 -10.00 8.26 10.40
N PRO A 259 -10.56 7.03 10.53
CA PRO A 259 -11.73 6.54 9.80
C PRO A 259 -13.05 7.18 10.25
N CYS A 260 -13.83 7.62 9.27
CA CYS A 260 -15.21 8.06 9.42
C CYS A 260 -16.17 6.93 9.06
N ARG A 261 -17.42 6.97 9.57
CA ARG A 261 -18.38 5.87 9.39
C ARG A 261 -19.79 6.40 9.09
N ASN A 262 -20.52 5.71 8.26
CA ASN A 262 -21.99 5.79 8.13
C ASN A 262 -22.59 7.22 8.17
N GLY A 263 -22.02 8.14 7.40
CA GLY A 263 -22.52 9.51 7.26
C GLY A 263 -21.77 10.57 8.08
N GLU A 264 -20.75 10.17 8.87
CA GLU A 264 -19.85 11.13 9.51
C GLU A 264 -19.12 11.96 8.46
N LEU A 265 -18.91 13.24 8.74
CA LEU A 265 -18.20 14.11 7.82
C LEU A 265 -16.69 13.90 7.92
N CYS A 266 -16.08 13.44 6.83
CA CYS A 266 -14.63 13.40 6.67
C CYS A 266 -14.17 14.74 6.09
N ALA A 267 -13.66 15.62 6.95
CA ALA A 267 -13.21 16.95 6.59
C ALA A 267 -11.83 17.25 7.18
N PRO A 268 -11.02 18.11 6.52
CA PRO A 268 -9.67 18.40 6.95
C PRO A 268 -9.67 19.21 8.27
N THR A 269 -8.55 19.16 8.98
CA THR A 269 -8.35 20.00 10.19
C THR A 269 -8.03 21.45 9.85
N ILE A 270 -7.48 21.69 8.65
CA ILE A 270 -7.21 23.02 8.11
C ILE A 270 -8.40 23.41 7.21
N PRO A 271 -9.05 24.54 7.43
CA PRO A 271 -10.18 24.98 6.62
C PRO A 271 -9.83 25.02 5.12
N ASP A 272 -10.77 24.57 4.30
CA ASP A 272 -10.68 24.59 2.84
C ASP A 272 -9.48 23.84 2.22
N ASP A 273 -8.80 22.98 2.99
CA ASP A 273 -7.69 22.14 2.51
C ASP A 273 -8.21 21.11 1.50
N PRO A 274 -7.64 21.07 0.26
CA PRO A 274 -8.17 20.23 -0.79
C PRO A 274 -7.95 18.72 -0.55
N LEU A 275 -8.96 17.93 -0.91
CA LEU A 275 -8.91 16.46 -0.94
C LEU A 275 -8.10 15.98 -2.15
N GLU A 276 -7.16 15.04 -1.95
CA GLU A 276 -6.33 14.46 -3.02
C GLU A 276 -6.50 12.95 -3.20
N ALA A 277 -6.98 12.24 -2.17
CA ALA A 277 -7.27 10.81 -2.27
C ALA A 277 -8.34 10.41 -1.26
N ILE A 278 -9.05 9.31 -1.55
CA ILE A 278 -10.05 8.69 -0.67
C ILE A 278 -9.77 7.21 -0.51
N ASN A 279 -10.14 6.67 0.64
CA ASN A 279 -10.19 5.22 0.89
C ASN A 279 -11.60 4.90 1.38
N VAL A 280 -12.27 3.96 0.73
CA VAL A 280 -13.66 3.59 1.04
C VAL A 280 -13.78 2.08 1.13
N ARG A 281 -14.28 1.58 2.25
CA ARG A 281 -14.50 0.16 2.50
C ARG A 281 -15.97 -0.08 2.84
N LEU A 282 -16.60 -1.01 2.15
CA LEU A 282 -17.93 -1.53 2.43
C LEU A 282 -17.79 -2.90 3.07
N ILE A 283 -18.21 -3.03 4.31
CA ILE A 283 -17.95 -4.19 5.15
C ILE A 283 -19.29 -4.84 5.53
N ARG A 284 -19.44 -6.16 5.33
CA ARG A 284 -20.58 -6.90 5.83
C ARG A 284 -20.49 -7.00 7.34
N ARG A 285 -21.56 -6.62 8.05
CA ARG A 285 -21.65 -6.78 9.49
C ARG A 285 -21.76 -8.27 9.84
N SER A 286 -20.96 -8.74 10.78
CA SER A 286 -21.15 -10.08 11.37
C SER A 286 -22.50 -10.11 12.07
N GLN A 287 -23.35 -11.04 11.71
CA GLN A 287 -24.57 -11.30 12.49
C GLN A 287 -24.12 -11.82 13.87
N ARG A 288 -24.50 -11.11 14.91
CA ARG A 288 -24.32 -11.56 16.29
C ARG A 288 -25.33 -12.65 16.62
#